data_6f3223eaa3b3106785b08a7fa2471f09
#
_entry.id   6f3223eaa3b3106785b08a7fa2471f09
#
_cell.length_a   1.000
_cell.length_b   1.000
_cell.length_c   1.000
_cell.angle_alpha   90.00
_cell.angle_beta   90.00
_cell.angle_gamma   90.00
#
_symmetry.space_group_name_H-M   'P 1'
#
loop_
_entity.id
_entity.type
_entity.pdbx_description
1 polymer ?
#
loop_
_entity_poly.entity_id
_entity_poly.type
_entity_poly.pdbx_seq_one_letter_code
_entity_poly.pdbx_strand_id
1 'polypeptide(L)'
;MYKRQDNARLQFEQTLLNAGQEVSNALSTYHAAQIQQELRQKQVETLTQTLENTKQLFQYSSSTSYLETLTAQQSLIQAQLNLISDKFDKVQAAISLYQALGGGREISTQTADTANN
;
A
#
# COMPACT_ATOMS: atom_id res chain seq x y z
N MET A 1 -43.58 1.20 -18.75
CA MET A 1 -43.11 2.36 -18.00
C MET A 1 -42.48 2.01 -16.67
N TYR A 2 -43.11 1.24 -15.86
CA TYR A 2 -42.60 0.83 -14.52
C TYR A 2 -41.36 -0.05 -14.58
N LYS A 3 -41.23 -0.93 -15.56
CA LYS A 3 -40.06 -1.83 -15.71
C LYS A 3 -38.77 -1.12 -16.05
N ARG A 4 -38.84 -0.01 -16.81
CA ARG A 4 -37.65 0.78 -17.18
C ARG A 4 -37.10 1.57 -16.00
N GLN A 5 -37.98 2.14 -15.18
CA GLN A 5 -37.58 2.88 -13.98
C GLN A 5 -36.98 1.95 -12.93
N ASP A 6 -37.56 0.75 -12.75
CA ASP A 6 -37.03 -0.24 -11.82
C ASP A 6 -35.69 -0.79 -12.27
N ASN A 7 -35.50 -1.05 -13.58
CA ASN A 7 -34.23 -1.49 -14.14
C ASN A 7 -33.14 -0.43 -13.99
N ALA A 8 -33.48 0.84 -14.28
CA ALA A 8 -32.52 1.95 -14.12
C ALA A 8 -32.13 2.12 -12.64
N ARG A 9 -33.09 2.01 -11.74
CA ARG A 9 -32.85 2.08 -10.31
C ARG A 9 -31.98 0.93 -9.80
N LEU A 10 -32.22 -0.30 -10.26
CA LEU A 10 -31.43 -1.48 -9.92
C LEU A 10 -30.00 -1.36 -10.46
N GLN A 11 -29.82 -0.86 -11.71
CA GLN A 11 -28.52 -0.61 -12.27
C GLN A 11 -27.76 0.46 -11.52
N PHE A 12 -28.43 1.52 -11.09
CA PHE A 12 -27.84 2.59 -10.27
C PHE A 12 -27.37 2.04 -8.91
N GLU A 13 -28.22 1.28 -8.23
CA GLU A 13 -27.90 0.65 -6.95
C GLU A 13 -26.70 -0.32 -7.10
N GLN A 14 -26.67 -1.11 -8.18
CA GLN A 14 -25.56 -2.02 -8.49
C GLN A 14 -24.28 -1.27 -8.73
N THR A 15 -24.32 -0.20 -9.50
CA THR A 15 -23.15 0.64 -9.79
C THR A 15 -22.62 1.30 -8.52
N LEU A 16 -23.52 1.78 -7.67
CA LEU A 16 -23.17 2.40 -6.39
C LEU A 16 -22.52 1.38 -5.44
N LEU A 17 -23.04 0.16 -5.38
CA LEU A 17 -22.47 -0.92 -4.58
C LEU A 17 -21.08 -1.30 -5.09
N ASN A 18 -20.90 -1.40 -6.41
CA ASN A 18 -19.61 -1.71 -7.02
C ASN A 18 -18.57 -0.61 -6.74
N ALA A 19 -18.98 0.65 -6.85
CA ALA A 19 -18.12 1.79 -6.55
C ALA A 19 -17.71 1.80 -5.07
N GLY A 20 -18.66 1.54 -4.18
CA GLY A 20 -18.40 1.43 -2.74
C GLY A 20 -17.44 0.28 -2.41
N GLN A 21 -17.58 -0.85 -3.10
CA GLN A 21 -16.70 -1.99 -2.93
C GLN A 21 -15.28 -1.71 -3.44
N GLU A 22 -15.14 -1.00 -4.57
CA GLU A 22 -13.85 -0.58 -5.09
C GLU A 22 -13.12 0.34 -4.13
N VAL A 23 -13.82 1.32 -3.55
CA VAL A 23 -13.26 2.22 -2.54
C VAL A 23 -12.84 1.45 -1.29
N SER A 24 -13.69 0.54 -0.80
CA SER A 24 -13.40 -0.30 0.36
C SER A 24 -12.16 -1.17 0.12
N ASN A 25 -12.06 -1.81 -1.04
CA ASN A 25 -10.91 -2.63 -1.42
C ASN A 25 -9.63 -1.79 -1.52
N ALA A 26 -9.73 -0.60 -2.12
CA ALA A 26 -8.60 0.32 -2.25
C ALA A 26 -8.11 0.83 -0.88
N LEU A 27 -9.04 1.14 0.03
CA LEU A 27 -8.71 1.51 1.41
C LEU A 27 -8.00 0.38 2.15
N SER A 28 -8.49 -0.85 2.01
CA SER A 28 -7.89 -2.04 2.64
C SER A 28 -6.47 -2.27 2.12
N THR A 29 -6.28 -2.14 0.81
CA THR A 29 -4.96 -2.29 0.17
C THR A 29 -4.00 -1.20 0.65
N TYR A 30 -4.45 0.05 0.72
CA TYR A 30 -3.64 1.15 1.22
C TYR A 30 -3.26 0.95 2.69
N HIS A 31 -4.20 0.53 3.51
CA HIS A 31 -3.97 0.27 4.94
C HIS A 31 -2.96 -0.87 5.14
N ALA A 32 -3.10 -1.95 4.38
CA ALA A 32 -2.16 -3.07 4.42
C ALA A 32 -0.76 -2.64 3.99
N ALA A 33 -0.64 -1.81 2.95
CA ALA A 33 0.64 -1.27 2.48
C ALA A 33 1.28 -0.37 3.54
N GLN A 34 0.49 0.42 4.24
CA GLN A 34 0.96 1.28 5.33
C GLN A 34 1.52 0.46 6.49
N ILE A 35 0.81 -0.57 6.91
CA ILE A 35 1.25 -1.48 7.98
C ILE A 35 2.55 -2.20 7.58
N GLN A 36 2.62 -2.68 6.34
CA GLN A 36 3.80 -3.35 5.83
C GLN A 36 5.01 -2.42 5.79
N GLN A 37 4.82 -1.18 5.38
CA GLN A 37 5.89 -0.16 5.40
C GLN A 37 6.41 0.08 6.82
N GLU A 38 5.51 0.21 7.79
CA GLU A 38 5.90 0.40 9.21
C GLU A 38 6.70 -0.78 9.74
N LEU A 39 6.28 -2.00 9.46
CA LEU A 39 6.99 -3.21 9.86
C LEU A 39 8.36 -3.29 9.20
N ARG A 40 8.46 -2.94 7.93
CA ARG A 40 9.73 -2.91 7.19
C ARG A 40 10.67 -1.84 7.74
N GLN A 41 10.13 -0.69 8.11
CA GLN A 41 10.89 0.39 8.74
C GLN A 41 11.54 -0.08 10.04
N LYS A 42 10.79 -0.78 10.87
CA LYS A 42 11.31 -1.37 12.12
C LYS A 42 12.37 -2.42 11.84
N GLN A 43 12.19 -3.24 10.81
CA GLN A 43 13.18 -4.22 10.39
C GLN A 43 14.49 -3.55 9.97
N VAL A 44 14.42 -2.49 9.19
CA VAL A 44 15.61 -1.71 8.76
C VAL A 44 16.32 -1.13 9.99
N GLU A 45 15.59 -0.55 10.93
CA GLU A 45 16.16 -0.02 12.18
C GLU A 45 16.89 -1.12 12.98
N THR A 46 16.25 -2.27 13.12
CA THR A 46 16.84 -3.42 13.84
C THR A 46 18.10 -3.92 13.15
N LEU A 47 18.07 -4.05 11.82
CA LEU A 47 19.24 -4.50 11.04
C LEU A 47 20.37 -3.47 11.07
N THR A 48 20.04 -2.19 11.08
CA THR A 48 21.03 -1.11 11.23
C THR A 48 21.73 -1.23 12.58
N GLN A 49 20.98 -1.46 13.65
CA GLN A 49 21.55 -1.65 14.97
C GLN A 49 22.41 -2.93 15.05
N THR A 50 21.93 -4.01 14.42
CA THR A 50 22.67 -5.28 14.35
C THR A 50 24.00 -5.10 13.62
N LEU A 51 24.00 -4.37 12.50
CA LEU A 51 25.22 -4.07 11.75
C LEU A 51 26.20 -3.25 12.61
N GLU A 52 25.71 -2.23 13.29
CA GLU A 52 26.52 -1.41 14.17
C GLU A 52 27.17 -2.24 15.29
N ASN A 53 26.38 -3.10 15.94
CA ASN A 53 26.87 -4.00 16.98
C ASN A 53 27.91 -5.00 16.42
N THR A 54 27.69 -5.52 15.23
CA THR A 54 28.61 -6.45 14.57
C THR A 54 29.94 -5.75 14.25
N LYS A 55 29.90 -4.52 13.78
CA LYS A 55 31.11 -3.71 13.52
C LYS A 55 31.90 -3.46 14.79
N GLN A 56 31.23 -3.14 15.90
CA GLN A 56 31.85 -2.94 17.18
C GLN A 56 32.52 -4.22 17.69
N LEU A 57 31.84 -5.37 17.57
CA LEU A 57 32.38 -6.66 17.94
C LEU A 57 33.61 -7.01 17.09
N PHE A 58 33.60 -6.69 15.80
CA PHE A 58 34.74 -6.91 14.91
C PHE A 58 35.94 -6.06 15.33
N GLN A 59 35.72 -4.83 15.78
CA GLN A 59 36.82 -3.95 16.25
C GLN A 59 37.43 -4.39 17.57
N TYR A 60 36.60 -4.89 18.51
CA TYR A 60 37.01 -5.16 19.87
C TYR A 60 37.22 -6.64 20.18
N SER A 61 36.82 -7.52 19.28
CA SER A 61 36.91 -8.96 19.47
C SER A 61 37.34 -9.63 18.17
N SER A 62 38.35 -10.44 18.23
CA SER A 62 38.82 -11.23 17.09
C SER A 62 37.92 -12.42 16.78
N SER A 63 36.85 -12.63 17.55
CA SER A 63 35.91 -13.74 17.36
C SER A 63 34.88 -13.48 16.27
N THR A 64 34.66 -12.24 15.86
CA THR A 64 33.73 -11.89 14.79
C THR A 64 34.46 -11.74 13.47
N SER A 65 34.06 -12.52 12.46
CA SER A 65 34.73 -12.52 11.17
C SER A 65 34.25 -11.36 10.28
N TYR A 66 35.13 -10.93 9.36
CA TYR A 66 34.77 -9.96 8.31
C TYR A 66 33.58 -10.43 7.49
N LEU A 67 33.45 -11.74 7.30
CA LEU A 67 32.32 -12.35 6.59
C LEU A 67 30.98 -12.07 7.28
N GLU A 68 30.94 -12.12 8.61
CA GLU A 68 29.73 -11.79 9.39
C GLU A 68 29.33 -10.34 9.19
N THR A 69 30.27 -9.40 9.16
CA THR A 69 30.01 -7.99 8.88
C THR A 69 29.45 -7.80 7.47
N LEU A 70 30.02 -8.48 6.46
CA LEU A 70 29.50 -8.45 5.10
C LEU A 70 28.09 -9.00 5.00
N THR A 71 27.82 -10.12 5.68
CA THR A 71 26.48 -10.72 5.71
C THR A 71 25.47 -9.76 6.32
N ALA A 72 25.83 -9.11 7.41
CA ALA A 72 24.97 -8.09 8.05
C ALA A 72 24.70 -6.92 7.13
N GLN A 73 25.73 -6.43 6.40
CA GLN A 73 25.56 -5.36 5.41
C GLN A 73 24.63 -5.77 4.27
N GLN A 74 24.79 -6.98 3.74
CA GLN A 74 23.91 -7.49 2.67
C GLN A 74 22.45 -7.57 3.13
N SER A 75 22.21 -8.06 4.35
CA SER A 75 20.88 -8.13 4.93
C SER A 75 20.25 -6.73 5.08
N LEU A 76 21.04 -5.76 5.52
CA LEU A 76 20.57 -4.37 5.65
C LEU A 76 20.23 -3.77 4.30
N ILE A 77 21.09 -3.94 3.29
CA ILE A 77 20.85 -3.44 1.92
C ILE A 77 19.56 -4.05 1.36
N GLN A 78 19.38 -5.36 1.52
CA GLN A 78 18.18 -6.03 1.04
C GLN A 78 16.93 -5.49 1.73
N ALA A 79 16.98 -5.27 3.03
CA ALA A 79 15.86 -4.69 3.78
C ALA A 79 15.57 -3.24 3.34
N GLN A 80 16.60 -2.45 3.07
CA GLN A 80 16.44 -1.09 2.56
C GLN A 80 15.79 -1.06 1.17
N LEU A 81 16.19 -1.99 0.28
CA LEU A 81 15.57 -2.14 -1.03
C LEU A 81 14.11 -2.54 -0.92
N ASN A 82 13.81 -3.46 0.00
CA ASN A 82 12.42 -3.87 0.27
C ASN A 82 11.60 -2.71 0.83
N LEU A 83 12.17 -1.87 1.67
CA LEU A 83 11.50 -0.67 2.19
C LEU A 83 11.15 0.31 1.06
N ILE A 84 12.05 0.52 0.10
CA ILE A 84 11.80 1.37 -1.07
C ILE A 84 10.65 0.80 -1.89
N SER A 85 10.65 -0.52 -2.12
CA SER A 85 9.56 -1.21 -2.81
C SER A 85 8.23 -1.05 -2.08
N ASP A 86 8.22 -1.18 -0.76
CA ASP A 86 7.02 -1.02 0.06
C ASP A 86 6.49 0.42 0.00
N LYS A 87 7.37 1.42 -0.01
CA LYS A 87 6.98 2.82 -0.20
C LYS A 87 6.35 3.06 -1.56
N PHE A 88 6.90 2.44 -2.60
CA PHE A 88 6.34 2.52 -3.95
C PHE A 88 4.95 1.89 -4.00
N ASP A 89 4.78 0.72 -3.39
CA ASP A 89 3.48 0.02 -3.31
C ASP A 89 2.44 0.89 -2.59
N LYS A 90 2.85 1.58 -1.52
CA LYS A 90 1.97 2.50 -0.80
C LYS A 90 1.52 3.67 -1.69
N VAL A 91 2.43 4.25 -2.48
CA VAL A 91 2.10 5.33 -3.42
C VAL A 91 1.14 4.83 -4.49
N GLN A 92 1.37 3.65 -5.03
CA GLN A 92 0.45 3.03 -6.00
C GLN A 92 -0.93 2.77 -5.40
N ALA A 93 -0.99 2.28 -4.17
CA ALA A 93 -2.25 2.07 -3.46
C ALA A 93 -3.00 3.39 -3.24
N ALA A 94 -2.27 4.48 -2.92
CA ALA A 94 -2.86 5.81 -2.79
C ALA A 94 -3.44 6.30 -4.12
N ILE A 95 -2.73 6.10 -5.23
CA ILE A 95 -3.21 6.46 -6.57
C ILE A 95 -4.47 5.67 -6.92
N SER A 96 -4.48 4.37 -6.65
CA SER A 96 -5.66 3.51 -6.88
C SER A 96 -6.86 3.96 -6.05
N LEU A 97 -6.63 4.39 -4.81
CA LEU A 97 -7.67 4.92 -3.95
C LEU A 97 -8.25 6.22 -4.52
N TYR A 98 -7.40 7.13 -5.00
CA TYR A 98 -7.83 8.37 -5.66
C TYR A 98 -8.64 8.09 -6.91
N GLN A 99 -8.23 7.12 -7.72
CA GLN A 99 -8.95 6.71 -8.93
C GLN A 99 -10.33 6.14 -8.58
N ALA A 100 -10.42 5.31 -7.55
CA ALA A 100 -11.68 4.75 -7.09
C ALA A 100 -12.64 5.84 -6.59
N LEU A 101 -12.12 6.84 -5.85
CA LEU A 101 -12.90 7.97 -5.37
C LEU A 101 -13.32 8.89 -6.53
N GLY A 102 -12.41 9.12 -7.50
CA GLY A 102 -12.68 9.89 -8.70
C GLY A 102 -13.72 9.25 -9.60
N GLY A 103 -13.65 7.91 -9.76
CA GLY A 103 -14.66 7.14 -10.50
C GLY A 103 -16.04 7.25 -9.86
N GLY A 104 -16.13 7.28 -8.53
CA GLY A 104 -17.38 7.52 -7.80
C GLY A 104 -17.97 8.90 -8.07
N ARG A 105 -17.12 9.91 -8.25
CA ARG A 105 -17.57 11.28 -8.62
C ARG A 105 -18.16 11.34 -10.02
N GLU A 106 -17.51 10.68 -10.99
CA GLU A 106 -18.01 10.64 -12.38
C GLU A 106 -19.38 9.98 -12.47
N ILE A 107 -19.61 8.90 -11.73
CA ILE A 107 -20.89 8.22 -11.69
C ILE A 107 -21.98 9.13 -11.12
N SER A 108 -21.69 9.91 -10.09
CA SER A 108 -22.64 10.85 -9.50
C SER A 108 -23.00 12.01 -10.44
N THR A 109 -22.08 12.47 -11.25
CA THR A 109 -22.35 13.51 -12.27
C THR A 109 -23.16 12.99 -13.45
N GLN A 110 -22.88 11.76 -13.90
CA GLN A 110 -23.66 11.12 -14.97
C GLN A 110 -25.12 10.88 -14.57
N THR A 111 -25.38 10.49 -13.34
CA THR A 111 -26.75 10.30 -12.84
C THR A 111 -27.51 11.62 -12.67
N ALA A 112 -26.83 12.68 -12.30
CA ALA A 112 -27.45 14.02 -12.23
C ALA A 112 -27.88 14.53 -13.61
N ASP A 113 -27.08 14.28 -14.64
CA ASP A 113 -27.37 14.66 -16.02
C ASP A 113 -28.54 13.86 -16.62
N THR A 114 -28.63 12.57 -16.30
CA THR A 114 -29.75 11.73 -16.78
C THR A 114 -31.06 12.00 -16.04
N ALA A 115 -31.01 12.55 -14.82
CA ALA A 115 -32.19 12.91 -14.07
C ALA A 115 -32.82 14.23 -14.54
N ASN A 116 -32.03 15.09 -15.23
CA ASN A 116 -32.49 16.41 -15.73
C ASN A 116 -32.99 16.36 -17.18
N ASN A 117 -32.89 15.26 -17.88
CA ASN A 117 -33.42 15.04 -19.22
C ASN A 117 -34.57 14.03 -19.20
#